data_198376bdd80b5eb8d97cfe3ed3a00171
#
_entry.id   198376bdd80b5eb8d97cfe3ed3a00171
#
_cell.length_a   1.000
_cell.length_b   1.000
_cell.length_c   1.000
_cell.angle_alpha   90.00
_cell.angle_beta   90.00
_cell.angle_gamma   90.00
#
_symmetry.space_group_name_H-M   'P 1'
#
loop_
_entity.id
_entity.type
_entity.pdbx_description
1 polymer ?
#
loop_
_entity_poly.entity_id
_entity_poly.type
_entity_poly.pdbx_seq_one_letter_code
_entity_poly.pdbx_strand_id
1 'polypeptide(L)'
;RSSDLIVMTGLLILGLAAPSLLRASEEGPGSKHAPALIALAIAVVVGALAQKARLCMVGGIRDVMLFRDGTLLYGYAAIFVTVLIGNLILGSFHPGFHSQPIAHSSQLWNFLGMVLAGWGSVLLGGCPLRQLILAGEGNGDCAVTVFGMIVGAAFAHNFALAGNPDSVDQAGAYVAGG
;
A
#
# COMPACT_ATOMS: atom_id res chain seq x y z
N ARG A 1 -10.63 2.14 -22.59
CA ARG A 1 -9.99 3.17 -21.69
C ARG A 1 -11.02 3.95 -20.88
N SER A 2 -12.18 4.28 -21.43
CA SER A 2 -13.30 4.87 -20.66
C SER A 2 -13.99 3.86 -19.74
N SER A 3 -13.99 2.57 -20.09
CA SER A 3 -14.57 1.50 -19.27
C SER A 3 -13.86 1.33 -17.93
N ASP A 4 -12.54 1.47 -17.89
CA ASP A 4 -11.74 1.30 -16.67
C ASP A 4 -12.02 2.42 -15.65
N LEU A 5 -12.15 3.65 -16.16
CA LEU A 5 -12.58 4.79 -15.34
C LEU A 5 -14.00 4.61 -14.81
N ILE A 6 -14.90 4.06 -15.61
CA ILE A 6 -16.28 3.78 -15.19
C ILE A 6 -16.30 2.74 -14.07
N VAL A 7 -15.51 1.65 -14.20
CA VAL A 7 -15.42 0.61 -13.17
C VAL A 7 -14.83 1.17 -11.87
N MET A 8 -13.72 1.92 -11.95
CA MET A 8 -13.08 2.51 -10.77
C MET A 8 -13.99 3.56 -10.10
N THR A 9 -14.66 4.39 -10.88
CA THR A 9 -15.63 5.36 -10.37
C THR A 9 -16.84 4.65 -9.77
N GLY A 10 -17.30 3.57 -10.40
CA GLY A 10 -18.40 2.73 -9.89
C GLY A 10 -18.06 2.09 -8.54
N LEU A 11 -16.85 1.56 -8.38
CA LEU A 11 -16.37 1.03 -7.10
C LEU A 11 -16.26 2.12 -6.02
N LEU A 12 -15.80 3.32 -6.38
CA LEU A 12 -15.76 4.45 -5.46
C LEU A 12 -17.16 4.85 -5.01
N ILE A 13 -18.10 4.98 -5.95
CA ILE A 13 -19.50 5.32 -5.66
C ILE A 13 -20.15 4.22 -4.80
N LEU A 14 -19.89 2.94 -5.11
CA LEU A 14 -20.38 1.82 -4.31
C LEU A 14 -19.85 1.87 -2.88
N GLY A 15 -18.55 2.17 -2.71
CA GLY A 15 -17.93 2.33 -1.40
C GLY A 15 -18.49 3.48 -0.58
N LEU A 16 -18.89 4.58 -1.24
CA LEU A 16 -19.47 5.75 -0.58
C LEU A 16 -20.98 5.60 -0.33
N ALA A 17 -21.72 4.98 -1.25
CA ALA A 17 -23.18 4.87 -1.19
C ALA A 17 -23.68 3.66 -0.38
N ALA A 18 -22.90 2.60 -0.30
CA ALA A 18 -23.28 1.36 0.38
C ALA A 18 -22.17 0.89 1.34
N PRO A 19 -21.84 1.65 2.40
CA PRO A 19 -20.82 1.25 3.38
C PRO A 19 -21.18 -0.05 4.11
N SER A 20 -22.44 -0.43 4.15
CA SER A 20 -22.89 -1.70 4.73
C SER A 20 -22.55 -2.94 3.89
N LEU A 21 -22.32 -2.78 2.60
CA LEU A 21 -21.92 -3.87 1.70
C LEU A 21 -20.41 -4.16 1.83
N LEU A 22 -19.63 -3.14 2.11
CA LEU A 22 -18.20 -3.23 2.40
C LEU A 22 -18.05 -3.29 3.92
N ARG A 23 -18.02 -4.49 4.48
CA ARG A 23 -17.75 -4.67 5.91
C ARG A 23 -16.40 -4.05 6.24
N ALA A 24 -16.43 -2.93 6.95
CA ALA A 24 -15.24 -2.41 7.60
C ALA A 24 -14.84 -3.35 8.75
N SER A 25 -13.55 -3.54 8.96
CA SER A 25 -13.04 -4.31 10.10
C SER A 25 -13.49 -3.64 11.40
N GLU A 26 -14.09 -4.42 12.29
CA GLU A 26 -14.55 -3.93 13.61
C GLU A 26 -13.38 -3.80 14.59
N GLU A 27 -12.25 -4.48 14.30
CA GLU A 27 -11.06 -4.46 15.13
C GLU A 27 -9.80 -4.19 14.29
N GLY A 28 -8.74 -3.70 14.95
CA GLY A 28 -7.44 -3.43 14.32
C GLY A 28 -7.31 -2.05 13.67
N PRO A 29 -6.24 -1.81 12.90
CA PRO A 29 -5.97 -0.52 12.27
C PRO A 29 -7.05 -0.06 11.29
N GLY A 30 -7.75 -1.01 10.65
CA GLY A 30 -8.82 -0.74 9.69
C GLY A 30 -10.13 -0.24 10.32
N SER A 31 -10.30 -0.36 11.65
CA SER A 31 -11.47 0.14 12.36
C SER A 31 -11.44 1.67 12.57
N LYS A 32 -10.24 2.26 12.55
CA LYS A 32 -10.03 3.70 12.70
C LYS A 32 -10.09 4.38 11.34
N HIS A 33 -11.25 4.82 10.93
CA HIS A 33 -11.43 5.52 9.65
C HIS A 33 -11.77 6.99 9.86
N ALA A 34 -11.15 7.85 9.06
CA ALA A 34 -11.48 9.25 9.00
C ALA A 34 -12.84 9.45 8.28
N PRO A 35 -13.51 10.58 8.49
CA PRO A 35 -14.71 10.92 7.71
C PRO A 35 -14.44 10.81 6.21
N ALA A 36 -15.29 10.08 5.49
CA ALA A 36 -15.06 9.69 4.08
C ALA A 36 -14.78 10.89 3.16
N LEU A 37 -15.45 12.03 3.38
CA LEU A 37 -15.24 13.24 2.57
C LEU A 37 -13.85 13.85 2.77
N ILE A 38 -13.36 13.89 4.00
CA ILE A 38 -12.03 14.42 4.31
C ILE A 38 -10.96 13.49 3.74
N ALA A 39 -11.13 12.16 3.93
CA ALA A 39 -10.23 11.15 3.36
C ALA A 39 -10.17 11.25 1.83
N LEU A 40 -11.32 11.42 1.17
CA LEU A 40 -11.41 11.58 -0.28
C LEU A 40 -10.69 12.86 -0.75
N ALA A 41 -10.92 13.99 -0.09
CA ALA A 41 -10.27 15.25 -0.44
C ALA A 41 -8.74 15.15 -0.34
N ILE A 42 -8.23 14.57 0.75
CA ILE A 42 -6.80 14.34 0.95
C ILE A 42 -6.26 13.36 -0.10
N ALA A 43 -7.00 12.28 -0.39
CA ALA A 43 -6.59 11.29 -1.39
C ALA A 43 -6.49 11.90 -2.80
N VAL A 44 -7.38 12.80 -3.18
CA VAL A 44 -7.32 13.53 -4.46
C VAL A 44 -6.07 14.40 -4.53
N VAL A 45 -5.77 15.16 -3.47
CA VAL A 45 -4.58 16.00 -3.42
C VAL A 45 -3.30 15.16 -3.48
N VAL A 46 -3.22 14.11 -2.66
CA VAL A 46 -2.05 13.20 -2.63
C VAL A 46 -1.89 12.48 -3.96
N GLY A 47 -2.98 12.01 -4.57
CA GLY A 47 -2.97 11.36 -5.88
C GLY A 47 -2.46 12.28 -6.98
N ALA A 48 -2.92 13.53 -7.02
CA ALA A 48 -2.47 14.53 -7.99
C ALA A 48 -0.98 14.88 -7.82
N LEU A 49 -0.51 15.02 -6.58
CA LEU A 49 0.90 15.26 -6.29
C LEU A 49 1.77 14.06 -6.66
N ALA A 50 1.34 12.86 -6.33
CA ALA A 50 2.06 11.61 -6.65
C ALA A 50 2.12 11.36 -8.16
N GLN A 51 1.05 11.69 -8.91
CA GLN A 51 1.05 11.66 -10.36
C GLN A 51 2.07 12.64 -10.94
N LYS A 52 2.03 13.89 -10.49
CA LYS A 52 2.93 14.94 -10.98
C LYS A 52 4.40 14.64 -10.66
N ALA A 53 4.67 14.09 -9.48
CA ALA A 53 6.01 13.69 -9.06
C ALA A 53 6.49 12.37 -9.70
N ARG A 54 5.64 11.65 -10.43
CA ARG A 54 5.92 10.33 -11.01
C ARG A 54 6.52 9.34 -10.01
N LEU A 55 6.05 9.38 -8.77
CA LEU A 55 6.60 8.57 -7.69
C LEU A 55 6.56 7.08 -8.04
N CYS A 56 7.74 6.46 -8.07
CA CYS A 56 7.91 5.02 -8.24
C CYS A 56 9.20 4.57 -7.56
N MET A 57 9.10 3.83 -6.46
CA MET A 57 10.27 3.39 -5.71
C MET A 57 11.13 2.42 -6.50
N VAL A 58 10.49 1.44 -7.16
CA VAL A 58 11.18 0.48 -8.03
C VAL A 58 11.87 1.19 -9.20
N GLY A 59 11.18 2.16 -9.82
CA GLY A 59 11.76 3.01 -10.85
C GLY A 59 12.95 3.82 -10.34
N GLY A 60 12.84 4.41 -9.15
CA GLY A 60 13.92 5.18 -8.54
C GLY A 60 15.17 4.35 -8.27
N ILE A 61 15.01 3.14 -7.73
CA ILE A 61 16.14 2.21 -7.50
C ILE A 61 16.75 1.77 -8.84
N ARG A 62 15.92 1.42 -9.82
CA ARG A 62 16.37 1.03 -11.16
C ARG A 62 17.17 2.16 -11.83
N ASP A 63 16.66 3.40 -11.77
CA ASP A 63 17.27 4.54 -12.43
C ASP A 63 18.62 4.89 -11.80
N VAL A 64 18.76 4.75 -10.49
CA VAL A 64 20.04 4.89 -9.81
C VAL A 64 21.05 3.80 -10.24
N MET A 65 20.58 2.54 -10.34
CA MET A 65 21.45 1.41 -10.69
C MET A 65 21.91 1.45 -12.16
N LEU A 66 20.98 1.81 -13.07
CA LEU A 66 21.25 1.75 -14.52
C LEU A 66 21.79 3.08 -15.07
N PHE A 67 21.25 4.19 -14.60
CA PHE A 67 21.53 5.52 -15.18
C PHE A 67 22.25 6.46 -14.22
N ARG A 68 22.43 6.05 -12.95
CA ARG A 68 22.93 6.88 -11.85
C ARG A 68 22.10 8.17 -11.64
N ASP A 69 20.84 8.12 -12.02
CA ASP A 69 19.89 9.21 -11.79
C ASP A 69 19.13 9.00 -10.50
N GLY A 70 19.39 9.86 -9.51
CA GLY A 70 18.78 9.81 -8.19
C GLY A 70 17.53 10.68 -8.04
N THR A 71 17.02 11.31 -9.10
CA THR A 71 15.93 12.30 -9.01
C THR A 71 14.70 11.75 -8.30
N LEU A 72 14.25 10.55 -8.65
CA LEU A 72 13.11 9.90 -7.99
C LEU A 72 13.43 9.49 -6.55
N LEU A 73 14.64 9.03 -6.30
CA LEU A 73 15.06 8.61 -4.95
C LEU A 73 15.15 9.80 -4.00
N TYR A 74 15.59 10.96 -4.47
CA TYR A 74 15.58 12.20 -3.69
C TYR A 74 14.15 12.63 -3.31
N GLY A 75 13.15 12.40 -4.19
CA GLY A 75 11.75 12.61 -3.86
C GLY A 75 11.30 11.76 -2.67
N TYR A 76 11.65 10.47 -2.65
CA TYR A 76 11.36 9.60 -1.50
C TYR A 76 12.13 9.99 -0.24
N ALA A 77 13.39 10.40 -0.37
CA ALA A 77 14.18 10.90 0.76
C ALA A 77 13.53 12.16 1.38
N ALA A 78 13.04 13.07 0.54
CA ALA A 78 12.33 14.26 1.01
C ALA A 78 11.02 13.90 1.75
N ILE A 79 10.24 12.94 1.24
CA ILE A 79 9.04 12.44 1.91
C ILE A 79 9.42 11.82 3.27
N PHE A 80 10.45 10.96 3.29
CA PHE A 80 10.91 10.33 4.53
C PHE A 80 11.31 11.36 5.59
N VAL A 81 12.12 12.35 5.22
CA VAL A 81 12.54 13.42 6.13
C VAL A 81 11.35 14.23 6.63
N THR A 82 10.40 14.57 5.75
CA THR A 82 9.20 15.33 6.12
C THR A 82 8.33 14.56 7.10
N VAL A 83 8.10 13.27 6.85
CA VAL A 83 7.34 12.39 7.75
C VAL A 83 8.06 12.22 9.09
N LEU A 84 9.39 12.05 9.08
CA LEU A 84 10.18 11.94 10.30
C LEU A 84 10.07 13.20 11.15
N ILE A 85 10.22 14.38 10.54
CA ILE A 85 10.06 15.67 11.23
C ILE A 85 8.63 15.81 11.77
N GLY A 86 7.62 15.47 10.98
CA GLY A 86 6.23 15.50 11.41
C GLY A 86 5.96 14.61 12.62
N ASN A 87 6.47 13.39 12.62
CA ASN A 87 6.34 12.46 13.75
C ASN A 87 7.08 12.94 15.00
N LEU A 88 8.23 13.59 14.83
CA LEU A 88 8.96 14.18 15.95
C LEU A 88 8.19 15.36 16.59
N ILE A 89 7.59 16.23 15.76
CA ILE A 89 6.79 17.37 16.22
C ILE A 89 5.53 16.90 16.95
N LEU A 90 4.87 15.86 16.41
CA LEU A 90 3.63 15.29 16.97
C LEU A 90 3.90 14.39 18.19
N GLY A 91 5.18 14.13 18.56
CA GLY A 91 5.52 13.23 19.65
C GLY A 91 5.14 11.76 19.42
N SER A 92 4.85 11.40 18.16
CA SER A 92 4.46 10.05 17.76
C SER A 92 5.65 9.17 17.38
N PHE A 93 6.87 9.67 17.56
CA PHE A 93 8.07 8.93 17.25
C PHE A 93 8.45 8.01 18.42
N HIS A 94 8.23 6.71 18.24
CA HIS A 94 8.62 5.68 19.20
C HIS A 94 9.74 4.83 18.59
N PRO A 95 11.02 5.16 18.85
CA PRO A 95 12.13 4.34 18.38
C PRO A 95 12.19 3.05 19.19
N GLY A 96 12.04 1.92 18.52
CA GLY A 96 12.13 0.60 19.15
C GLY A 96 11.95 -0.52 18.14
N PHE A 97 12.49 -1.70 18.48
CA PHE A 97 12.32 -2.91 17.68
C PHE A 97 11.24 -3.84 18.25
N HIS A 98 10.70 -3.52 19.42
CA HIS A 98 9.66 -4.29 20.10
C HIS A 98 8.46 -3.41 20.40
N SER A 99 7.28 -4.03 20.44
CA SER A 99 6.02 -3.38 20.80
C SER A 99 5.64 -2.20 19.90
N GLN A 100 5.91 -2.29 18.60
CA GLN A 100 5.44 -1.30 17.65
C GLN A 100 3.94 -1.45 17.43
N PRO A 101 3.18 -0.35 17.31
CA PRO A 101 1.71 -0.39 17.33
C PRO A 101 1.06 -1.16 16.17
N ILE A 102 1.78 -1.44 15.07
CA ILE A 102 1.20 -2.03 13.85
C ILE A 102 2.12 -3.09 13.24
N ALA A 103 3.29 -3.34 13.84
CA ALA A 103 4.28 -4.26 13.29
C ALA A 103 4.66 -5.35 14.29
N HIS A 104 4.69 -6.60 13.82
CA HIS A 104 5.22 -7.69 14.64
C HIS A 104 6.77 -7.67 14.66
N SER A 105 7.33 -8.29 15.70
CA SER A 105 8.78 -8.27 15.95
C SER A 105 9.57 -9.33 15.15
N SER A 106 8.91 -10.13 14.32
CA SER A 106 9.55 -11.20 13.54
C SER A 106 10.26 -10.67 12.31
N GLN A 107 11.50 -10.23 12.48
CA GLN A 107 12.28 -9.55 11.45
C GLN A 107 12.51 -10.40 10.19
N LEU A 108 12.67 -11.73 10.35
CA LEU A 108 12.87 -12.63 9.22
C LEU A 108 11.65 -12.65 8.29
N TRP A 109 10.45 -12.73 8.86
CA TRP A 109 9.20 -12.71 8.08
C TRP A 109 8.96 -11.36 7.41
N ASN A 110 9.30 -10.27 8.09
CA ASN A 110 9.26 -8.93 7.49
C ASN A 110 10.20 -8.83 6.29
N PHE A 111 11.42 -9.34 6.43
CA PHE A 111 12.40 -9.35 5.34
C PHE A 111 11.90 -10.19 4.14
N LEU A 112 11.43 -11.41 4.37
CA LEU A 112 10.89 -12.28 3.32
C LEU A 112 9.68 -11.66 2.62
N GLY A 113 8.77 -11.05 3.38
CA GLY A 113 7.62 -10.33 2.83
C GLY A 113 8.04 -9.16 1.94
N MET A 114 9.03 -8.38 2.38
CA MET A 114 9.58 -7.27 1.59
C MET A 114 10.29 -7.75 0.31
N VAL A 115 11.02 -8.87 0.38
CA VAL A 115 11.64 -9.50 -0.81
C VAL A 115 10.56 -9.94 -1.80
N LEU A 116 9.51 -10.59 -1.33
CA LEU A 116 8.39 -11.03 -2.18
C LEU A 116 7.66 -9.83 -2.82
N ALA A 117 7.38 -8.79 -2.05
CA ALA A 117 6.76 -7.56 -2.53
C ALA A 117 7.65 -6.84 -3.57
N GLY A 118 8.96 -6.79 -3.32
CA GLY A 118 9.93 -6.23 -4.25
C GLY A 118 9.99 -7.02 -5.57
N TRP A 119 10.04 -8.34 -5.50
CA TRP A 119 10.03 -9.21 -6.67
C TRP A 119 8.74 -9.04 -7.48
N GLY A 120 7.58 -9.10 -6.83
CA GLY A 120 6.29 -8.85 -7.48
C GLY A 120 6.24 -7.48 -8.17
N SER A 121 6.76 -6.45 -7.54
CA SER A 121 6.82 -5.09 -8.10
C SER A 121 7.70 -5.00 -9.36
N VAL A 122 8.79 -5.75 -9.41
CA VAL A 122 9.66 -5.83 -10.61
C VAL A 122 8.94 -6.54 -11.75
N LEU A 123 8.25 -7.65 -11.47
CA LEU A 123 7.48 -8.40 -12.47
C LEU A 123 6.33 -7.56 -13.05
N LEU A 124 5.69 -6.74 -12.22
CA LEU A 124 4.60 -5.84 -12.62
C LEU A 124 5.08 -4.56 -13.33
N GLY A 125 6.39 -4.35 -13.42
CA GLY A 125 6.97 -3.16 -14.05
C GLY A 125 6.82 -1.86 -13.27
N GLY A 126 6.43 -1.93 -11.99
CA GLY A 126 6.31 -0.76 -11.12
C GLY A 126 5.81 -1.11 -9.72
N CYS A 127 6.04 -0.23 -8.75
CA CYS A 127 5.56 -0.44 -7.40
C CYS A 127 4.01 -0.34 -7.33
N PRO A 128 3.36 -0.91 -6.32
CA PRO A 128 1.91 -0.86 -6.16
C PRO A 128 1.33 0.55 -6.24
N LEU A 129 2.00 1.55 -5.66
CA LEU A 129 1.58 2.95 -5.75
C LEU A 129 1.54 3.44 -7.19
N ARG A 130 2.57 3.12 -7.99
CA ARG A 130 2.61 3.52 -9.40
C ARG A 130 1.51 2.84 -10.21
N GLN A 131 1.21 1.57 -9.91
CA GLN A 131 0.11 0.85 -10.55
C GLN A 131 -1.25 1.50 -10.27
N LEU A 132 -1.50 1.92 -9.02
CA LEU A 132 -2.70 2.66 -8.65
C LEU A 132 -2.83 3.99 -9.39
N ILE A 133 -1.75 4.76 -9.48
CA ILE A 133 -1.74 6.04 -10.18
C ILE A 133 -2.04 5.84 -11.67
N LEU A 134 -1.35 4.91 -12.33
CA LEU A 134 -1.55 4.61 -13.74
C LEU A 134 -2.95 4.04 -14.03
N ALA A 135 -3.50 3.22 -13.15
CA ALA A 135 -4.88 2.77 -13.25
C ALA A 135 -5.86 3.95 -13.20
N GLY A 136 -5.62 4.92 -12.29
CA GLY A 136 -6.39 6.16 -12.22
C GLY A 136 -6.25 7.05 -13.46
N GLU A 137 -5.12 6.98 -14.17
CA GLU A 137 -4.90 7.63 -15.47
C GLU A 137 -5.63 6.92 -16.64
N GLY A 138 -6.27 5.77 -16.37
CA GLY A 138 -7.00 4.98 -17.37
C GLY A 138 -6.14 3.97 -18.12
N ASN A 139 -5.03 3.53 -17.55
CA ASN A 139 -4.24 2.43 -18.09
C ASN A 139 -4.88 1.09 -17.70
N GLY A 140 -5.39 0.35 -18.69
CA GLY A 140 -6.12 -0.90 -18.48
C GLY A 140 -5.26 -2.00 -17.86
N ASP A 141 -4.01 -2.14 -18.27
CA ASP A 141 -3.09 -3.16 -17.73
C ASP A 141 -2.82 -2.93 -16.24
N CYS A 142 -2.66 -1.66 -15.86
CA CYS A 142 -2.50 -1.28 -14.46
C CYS A 142 -3.78 -1.45 -13.66
N ALA A 143 -4.95 -1.24 -14.27
CA ALA A 143 -6.24 -1.49 -13.63
C ALA A 143 -6.45 -2.99 -13.34
N VAL A 144 -6.08 -3.88 -14.27
CA VAL A 144 -6.07 -5.33 -14.05
C VAL A 144 -5.12 -5.71 -12.92
N THR A 145 -3.93 -5.10 -12.87
CA THR A 145 -2.96 -5.31 -11.80
C THR A 145 -3.54 -4.91 -10.44
N VAL A 146 -4.17 -3.73 -10.33
CA VAL A 146 -4.83 -3.26 -9.11
C VAL A 146 -5.93 -4.21 -8.67
N PHE A 147 -6.75 -4.68 -9.63
CA PHE A 147 -7.78 -5.67 -9.34
C PHE A 147 -7.17 -6.99 -8.83
N GLY A 148 -6.07 -7.45 -9.44
CA GLY A 148 -5.32 -8.61 -8.98
C GLY A 148 -4.79 -8.44 -7.54
N MET A 149 -4.30 -7.25 -7.18
CA MET A 149 -3.88 -6.95 -5.80
C MET A 149 -5.04 -7.02 -4.81
N ILE A 150 -6.22 -6.51 -5.18
CA ILE A 150 -7.44 -6.58 -4.34
C ILE A 150 -7.86 -8.04 -4.13
N VAL A 151 -7.93 -8.82 -5.21
CA VAL A 151 -8.28 -10.25 -5.14
C VAL A 151 -7.26 -11.04 -4.33
N GLY A 152 -5.97 -10.78 -4.54
CA GLY A 152 -4.89 -11.42 -3.78
C GLY A 152 -4.95 -11.09 -2.28
N ALA A 153 -5.22 -9.83 -1.93
CA ALA A 153 -5.41 -9.42 -0.55
C ALA A 153 -6.64 -10.09 0.08
N ALA A 154 -7.76 -10.12 -0.62
CA ALA A 154 -8.98 -10.79 -0.17
C ALA A 154 -8.75 -12.29 0.03
N PHE A 155 -8.03 -12.95 -0.87
CA PHE A 155 -7.65 -14.35 -0.73
C PHE A 155 -6.77 -14.56 0.50
N ALA A 156 -5.71 -13.76 0.66
CA ALA A 156 -4.80 -13.87 1.79
C ALA A 156 -5.51 -13.69 3.15
N HIS A 157 -6.44 -12.73 3.24
CA HIS A 157 -7.22 -12.52 4.46
C HIS A 157 -8.24 -13.64 4.71
N ASN A 158 -8.93 -14.13 3.66
CA ASN A 158 -9.96 -15.15 3.81
C ASN A 158 -9.38 -16.52 4.21
N PHE A 159 -8.19 -16.84 3.76
CA PHE A 159 -7.48 -18.08 4.10
C PHE A 159 -6.50 -17.94 5.26
N ALA A 160 -6.55 -16.84 6.02
CA ALA A 160 -5.68 -16.55 7.16
C ALA A 160 -4.18 -16.63 6.83
N LEU A 161 -3.80 -16.34 5.57
CA LEU A 161 -2.42 -16.27 5.14
C LEU A 161 -1.77 -14.93 5.50
N ALA A 162 -2.58 -13.90 5.77
CA ALA A 162 -2.12 -12.62 6.23
C ALA A 162 -1.81 -12.69 7.73
N GLY A 163 -0.59 -12.37 8.14
CA GLY A 163 -0.20 -12.28 9.54
C GLY A 163 -0.95 -11.15 10.25
N ASN A 164 -1.20 -11.33 11.56
CA ASN A 164 -1.72 -10.29 12.45
C ASN A 164 -0.57 -9.47 13.05
N PRO A 165 -0.80 -8.21 13.47
CA PRO A 165 0.20 -7.43 14.20
C PRO A 165 0.70 -8.14 15.48
N ASP A 166 -0.13 -8.96 16.09
CA ASP A 166 0.15 -9.63 17.37
C ASP A 166 0.76 -11.03 17.20
N SER A 167 0.62 -11.66 16.04
CA SER A 167 1.17 -13.02 15.81
C SER A 167 1.45 -13.29 14.34
N VAL A 168 2.67 -13.75 14.08
CA VAL A 168 3.06 -14.32 12.77
C VAL A 168 2.56 -15.76 12.64
N ASP A 169 2.16 -16.35 13.76
CA ASP A 169 1.91 -17.78 13.92
C ASP A 169 0.71 -18.33 13.14
N GLN A 170 -0.21 -17.46 12.70
CA GLN A 170 -1.35 -17.95 11.92
C GLN A 170 -0.97 -18.41 10.51
N ALA A 171 -0.05 -17.72 9.84
CA ALA A 171 0.46 -18.18 8.55
C ALA A 171 1.43 -19.38 8.69
N GLY A 172 2.24 -19.40 9.76
CA GLY A 172 3.16 -20.50 10.06
C GLY A 172 2.47 -21.77 10.56
N ALA A 173 1.37 -21.65 11.28
CA ALA A 173 0.62 -22.80 11.83
C ALA A 173 -0.01 -23.66 10.72
N TYR A 174 -0.46 -23.06 9.63
CA TYR A 174 -1.02 -23.81 8.48
C TYR A 174 0.01 -24.50 7.65
N VAL A 175 1.25 -24.00 7.62
CA VAL A 175 2.37 -24.63 6.88
C VAL A 175 3.07 -25.70 7.70
N ALA A 176 3.04 -25.60 9.03
CA ALA A 176 3.69 -26.55 9.93
C ALA A 176 2.74 -27.64 10.48
N GLY A 177 1.43 -27.52 10.28
CA GLY A 177 0.40 -28.45 10.76
C GLY A 177 -0.27 -29.32 9.70
N GLY A 178 0.26 -29.33 8.45
CA GLY A 178 -0.21 -30.21 7.37
C GLY A 178 0.72 -31.38 7.13
#